data_699cc61fbe36362aeeb4925b6cd0704d
#
_entry.id   699cc61fbe36362aeeb4925b6cd0704d
#
_cell.length_a   1.000
_cell.length_b   1.000
_cell.length_c   1.000
_cell.angle_alpha   90.00
_cell.angle_beta   90.00
_cell.angle_gamma   90.00
#
_symmetry.space_group_name_H-M   'P 1'
#
loop_
_entity.id
_entity.type
_entity.pdbx_description
1 polymer ?
#
loop_
_entity_poly.entity_id
_entity_poly.type
_entity_poly.pdbx_seq_one_letter_code
_entity_poly.pdbx_strand_id
1 'polypeptide(L)'
;MRLTTMGVSRNFTDSIIGILKTSDVPVDQRGKCVRFFSESDSCNEPTGVCFDGYRAVLSHNELVRDTNVPFIHLLRESDHLREGDIATLDGSTGTVRSLYRPYELHHHLFVTERCNSNCLMCSQPPKDKDDVEALTKRNLELINLIEEPPPYLTITGGEPTLLGENLFKLISQLKTSMPTTELHMLTNGRTFAFPEYARSFAGIGHPNISLGIPLYSDT
;
A
#
# COMPACT_ATOMS: atom_id res chain seq x y z
N MET A 1 -12.37 -10.78 4.58
CA MET A 1 -11.08 -10.73 5.26
C MET A 1 -10.86 -9.32 5.80
N ARG A 2 -10.53 -9.18 7.09
CA ARG A 2 -10.31 -7.85 7.70
C ARG A 2 -8.90 -7.38 7.35
N LEU A 3 -8.77 -6.18 6.77
CA LEU A 3 -7.49 -5.58 6.37
C LEU A 3 -7.19 -4.28 7.13
N THR A 4 -8.09 -3.88 8.03
CA THR A 4 -8.03 -2.57 8.67
C THR A 4 -8.39 -2.69 10.15
N THR A 5 -7.61 -2.04 11.01
CA THR A 5 -7.93 -1.79 12.42
C THR A 5 -7.88 -0.30 12.71
N MET A 6 -8.30 0.11 13.89
CA MET A 6 -8.35 1.51 14.31
C MET A 6 -7.78 1.68 15.71
N GLY A 7 -7.21 2.85 15.93
CA GLY A 7 -6.66 3.26 17.22
C GLY A 7 -6.71 4.78 17.41
N VAL A 8 -6.03 5.25 18.43
CA VAL A 8 -5.81 6.68 18.70
C VAL A 8 -4.38 7.02 18.34
N SER A 9 -4.21 7.95 17.39
CA SER A 9 -2.91 8.45 16.96
C SER A 9 -2.36 9.51 17.91
N ARG A 10 -1.05 9.55 18.03
CA ARG A 10 -0.30 10.60 18.74
C ARG A 10 0.97 10.96 17.99
N ASN A 11 1.37 12.22 18.06
CA ASN A 11 2.60 12.79 17.51
C ASN A 11 2.70 12.82 15.97
N PHE A 12 1.60 12.57 15.24
CA PHE A 12 1.56 12.74 13.80
C PHE A 12 0.12 12.86 13.30
N THR A 13 -0.05 13.49 12.14
CA THR A 13 -1.33 13.68 11.45
C THR A 13 -1.29 13.13 10.01
N ASP A 14 -0.10 13.01 9.46
CA ASP A 14 0.11 12.52 8.10
C ASP A 14 -0.04 11.00 8.01
N SER A 15 0.05 10.48 6.80
CA SER A 15 0.07 9.04 6.57
C SER A 15 1.51 8.53 6.54
N ILE A 16 1.77 7.47 7.30
CA ILE A 16 3.05 6.77 7.36
C ILE A 16 2.87 5.38 6.77
N ILE A 17 3.86 4.91 5.99
CA ILE A 17 3.91 3.53 5.50
C ILE A 17 5.18 2.86 6.02
N GLY A 18 5.11 1.58 6.43
CA GLY A 18 6.28 0.85 6.91
C GLY A 18 6.04 -0.64 7.11
N ILE A 19 7.15 -1.36 7.27
CA ILE A 19 7.18 -2.80 7.52
C ILE A 19 6.94 -3.06 9.00
N LEU A 20 5.94 -3.87 9.33
CA LEU A 20 5.65 -4.25 10.71
C LEU A 20 6.73 -5.19 11.26
N LYS A 21 7.31 -4.84 12.41
CA LYS A 21 8.30 -5.64 13.13
C LYS A 21 7.88 -5.85 14.58
N THR A 22 7.71 -7.11 14.95
CA THR A 22 7.35 -7.52 16.33
C THR A 22 8.58 -7.66 17.23
N SER A 23 9.77 -7.84 16.65
CA SER A 23 11.06 -7.83 17.33
C SER A 23 11.81 -6.51 17.11
N ASP A 24 12.79 -6.20 17.96
CA ASP A 24 13.67 -5.06 17.73
C ASP A 24 14.60 -5.33 16.54
N VAL A 25 14.87 -4.29 15.76
CA VAL A 25 15.75 -4.36 14.59
C VAL A 25 16.93 -3.39 14.76
N PRO A 26 18.08 -3.64 14.10
CA PRO A 26 19.22 -2.74 14.09
C PRO A 26 18.83 -1.32 13.69
N VAL A 27 19.50 -0.32 14.29
CA VAL A 27 19.14 1.11 14.11
C VAL A 27 19.15 1.56 12.65
N ASP A 28 20.08 1.04 11.85
CA ASP A 28 20.20 1.31 10.42
C ASP A 28 19.03 0.78 9.57
N GLN A 29 18.25 -0.18 10.08
CA GLN A 29 17.07 -0.76 9.42
C GLN A 29 15.75 -0.14 9.87
N ARG A 30 15.72 0.53 11.03
CA ARG A 30 14.48 1.08 11.63
C ARG A 30 13.76 2.10 10.74
N GLY A 31 14.51 2.84 9.90
CA GLY A 31 13.94 3.87 9.01
C GLY A 31 12.91 3.37 7.98
N LYS A 32 12.75 2.06 7.82
CA LYS A 32 11.71 1.42 7.00
C LYS A 32 10.61 0.76 7.84
N CYS A 33 10.79 0.66 9.16
CA CYS A 33 10.03 -0.21 10.04
C CYS A 33 9.06 0.56 10.94
N VAL A 34 7.96 -0.12 11.24
CA VAL A 34 7.00 0.22 12.28
C VAL A 34 7.11 -0.84 13.38
N ARG A 35 7.42 -0.44 14.61
CA ARG A 35 7.46 -1.35 15.74
C ARG A 35 6.04 -1.74 16.14
N PHE A 36 5.71 -3.02 16.12
CA PHE A 36 4.39 -3.53 16.42
C PHE A 36 4.41 -4.45 17.64
N PHE A 37 3.62 -4.14 18.65
CA PHE A 37 3.36 -4.97 19.83
C PHE A 37 1.97 -5.61 19.66
N SER A 38 1.96 -6.92 19.49
CA SER A 38 0.73 -7.71 19.40
C SER A 38 0.03 -7.82 20.78
N GLU A 39 -1.21 -8.28 20.80
CA GLU A 39 -1.93 -8.52 22.05
C GLU A 39 -1.22 -9.52 22.97
N SER A 40 -0.53 -10.50 22.40
CA SER A 40 0.25 -11.49 23.16
C SER A 40 1.50 -10.90 23.82
N ASP A 41 2.03 -9.80 23.31
CA ASP A 41 3.21 -9.12 23.87
C ASP A 41 2.87 -8.19 25.02
N SER A 42 1.56 -7.98 25.28
CA SER A 42 1.06 -6.99 26.24
C SER A 42 1.36 -7.30 27.71
N CYS A 43 1.89 -8.49 28.03
CA CYS A 43 2.19 -8.89 29.40
C CYS A 43 3.56 -8.41 29.93
N ASN A 44 4.45 -7.92 29.07
CA ASN A 44 5.75 -7.41 29.48
C ASN A 44 5.91 -5.96 29.00
N GLU A 45 5.79 -5.00 29.91
CA GLU A 45 6.22 -3.62 29.64
C GLU A 45 7.67 -3.63 29.20
N PRO A 46 7.98 -3.16 27.98
CA PRO A 46 9.37 -3.01 27.59
C PRO A 46 9.97 -1.79 28.30
N THR A 47 10.32 -1.95 29.57
CA THR A 47 11.14 -0.96 30.30
C THR A 47 12.48 -0.86 29.60
N GLY A 48 12.79 0.31 29.03
CA GLY A 48 14.10 0.59 28.42
C GLY A 48 14.18 0.36 26.90
N VAL A 49 13.06 0.13 26.18
CA VAL A 49 13.09 0.05 24.72
C VAL A 49 13.24 1.45 24.11
N CYS A 50 14.28 1.62 23.31
CA CYS A 50 14.49 2.82 22.50
C CYS A 50 13.76 2.69 21.17
N PHE A 51 12.85 3.64 20.88
CA PHE A 51 12.08 3.67 19.62
C PHE A 51 12.71 4.59 18.56
N ASP A 52 13.86 5.18 18.85
CA ASP A 52 14.52 6.08 17.92
C ASP A 52 14.83 5.39 16.60
N GLY A 53 14.53 6.09 15.51
CA GLY A 53 14.73 5.60 14.15
C GLY A 53 13.56 4.80 13.56
N TYR A 54 12.61 4.32 14.36
CA TYR A 54 11.38 3.72 13.81
C TYR A 54 10.48 4.80 13.21
N ARG A 55 9.75 4.45 12.14
CA ARG A 55 8.77 5.36 11.52
C ARG A 55 7.58 5.63 12.43
N ALA A 56 7.13 4.59 13.12
CA ALA A 56 6.03 4.65 14.07
C ALA A 56 6.05 3.45 15.02
N VAL A 57 5.21 3.51 16.04
CA VAL A 57 4.95 2.41 16.98
C VAL A 57 3.45 2.11 16.99
N LEU A 58 3.10 0.81 16.97
CA LEU A 58 1.75 0.31 17.17
C LEU A 58 1.71 -0.54 18.43
N SER A 59 0.74 -0.30 19.31
CA SER A 59 0.57 -1.10 20.53
C SER A 59 -0.88 -1.09 21.03
N HIS A 60 -1.31 -2.18 21.66
CA HIS A 60 -2.55 -2.25 22.43
C HIS A 60 -2.42 -1.63 23.82
N ASN A 61 -1.21 -1.35 24.26
CA ASN A 61 -0.94 -0.75 25.56
C ASN A 61 -0.67 0.75 25.44
N GLU A 62 -1.12 1.53 26.43
CA GLU A 62 -0.82 2.97 26.50
C GLU A 62 0.63 3.31 26.89
N LEU A 63 1.51 2.36 26.87
CA LEU A 63 2.84 2.37 27.49
C LEU A 63 3.83 3.42 26.94
N VAL A 64 3.54 3.96 25.79
CA VAL A 64 4.45 4.92 25.13
C VAL A 64 3.98 6.35 25.39
N ARG A 65 3.98 6.76 26.67
CA ARG A 65 3.49 8.10 27.05
C ARG A 65 4.46 9.23 26.72
N ASP A 66 5.76 8.94 26.62
CA ASP A 66 6.81 9.98 26.56
C ASP A 66 7.74 9.91 25.33
N THR A 67 7.30 9.33 24.22
CA THR A 67 8.11 9.29 23.00
C THR A 67 7.66 10.35 21.99
N ASN A 68 8.63 10.99 21.32
CA ASN A 68 8.38 11.87 20.18
C ASN A 68 8.10 11.09 18.87
N VAL A 69 8.14 9.76 18.92
CA VAL A 69 7.88 8.89 17.75
C VAL A 69 6.39 8.82 17.47
N PRO A 70 5.96 8.85 16.19
CA PRO A 70 4.58 8.59 15.80
C PRO A 70 4.05 7.31 16.44
N PHE A 71 2.86 7.38 17.02
CA PHE A 71 2.30 6.26 17.79
C PHE A 71 0.80 6.10 17.51
N ILE A 72 0.35 4.85 17.38
CA ILE A 72 -1.08 4.50 17.39
C ILE A 72 -1.33 3.50 18.52
N HIS A 73 -2.18 3.91 19.48
CA HIS A 73 -2.77 3.02 20.45
C HIS A 73 -3.94 2.29 19.80
N LEU A 74 -3.79 0.99 19.58
CA LEU A 74 -4.81 0.16 18.94
C LEU A 74 -5.97 -0.11 19.89
N LEU A 75 -7.18 0.25 19.48
CA LEU A 75 -8.42 0.08 20.25
C LEU A 75 -9.21 -1.17 19.85
N ARG A 76 -8.84 -1.83 18.76
CA ARG A 76 -9.52 -2.98 18.19
C ARG A 76 -8.55 -4.10 17.93
N GLU A 77 -9.07 -5.32 17.85
CA GLU A 77 -8.32 -6.51 17.46
C GLU A 77 -7.43 -6.24 16.23
N SER A 78 -6.21 -6.70 16.30
CA SER A 78 -5.18 -6.55 15.27
C SER A 78 -4.56 -7.88 14.82
N ASP A 79 -5.21 -8.99 15.11
CA ASP A 79 -4.82 -10.37 14.80
C ASP A 79 -4.60 -10.65 13.30
N HIS A 80 -5.10 -9.75 12.45
CA HIS A 80 -4.85 -9.77 11.02
C HIS A 80 -3.54 -9.08 10.60
N LEU A 81 -2.87 -8.33 11.49
CA LEU A 81 -1.55 -7.74 11.28
C LEU A 81 -0.47 -8.74 11.71
N ARG A 82 0.55 -8.92 10.87
CA ARG A 82 1.63 -9.87 11.13
C ARG A 82 2.99 -9.24 10.91
N GLU A 83 4.00 -9.89 11.48
CA GLU A 83 5.41 -9.62 11.19
C GLU A 83 5.66 -9.63 9.68
N GLY A 84 6.30 -8.59 9.17
CA GLY A 84 6.61 -8.45 7.75
C GLY A 84 5.53 -7.81 6.89
N ASP A 85 4.29 -7.65 7.38
CA ASP A 85 3.26 -6.89 6.66
C ASP A 85 3.74 -5.46 6.41
N ILE A 86 3.44 -4.91 5.24
CA ILE A 86 3.61 -3.48 5.00
C ILE A 86 2.26 -2.81 5.21
N ALA A 87 2.21 -1.91 6.18
CA ALA A 87 0.99 -1.23 6.56
C ALA A 87 1.08 0.28 6.36
N THR A 88 -0.05 0.91 6.07
CA THR A 88 -0.23 2.35 6.16
C THR A 88 -0.92 2.70 7.48
N LEU A 89 -0.43 3.76 8.11
CA LEU A 89 -0.91 4.33 9.34
C LEU A 89 -1.39 5.76 9.05
N ASP A 90 -2.65 6.03 9.25
CA ASP A 90 -3.23 7.35 9.06
C ASP A 90 -3.30 8.07 10.42
N GLY A 91 -2.48 9.09 10.59
CA GLY A 91 -2.41 9.85 11.84
C GLY A 91 -3.65 10.69 12.11
N SER A 92 -4.40 11.08 11.07
CA SER A 92 -5.61 11.88 11.23
C SER A 92 -6.80 11.07 11.73
N THR A 93 -6.90 9.80 11.33
CA THR A 93 -8.03 8.92 11.64
C THR A 93 -7.69 7.81 12.63
N GLY A 94 -6.40 7.58 12.92
CA GLY A 94 -5.93 6.43 13.69
C GLY A 94 -6.12 5.08 12.97
N THR A 95 -6.34 5.11 11.64
CA THR A 95 -6.57 3.89 10.86
C THR A 95 -5.25 3.23 10.49
N VAL A 96 -5.17 1.92 10.73
CA VAL A 96 -4.06 1.06 10.28
C VAL A 96 -4.58 0.08 9.25
N ARG A 97 -3.96 0.04 8.07
CA ARG A 97 -4.36 -0.86 6.98
C ARG A 97 -3.15 -1.60 6.43
N SER A 98 -3.21 -2.94 6.37
CA SER A 98 -2.25 -3.75 5.64
C SER A 98 -2.41 -3.53 4.13
N LEU A 99 -1.32 -3.18 3.45
CA LEU A 99 -1.24 -2.97 2.01
C LEU A 99 -0.58 -4.15 1.29
N TYR A 100 0.38 -4.80 1.94
CA TYR A 100 1.13 -5.92 1.39
C TYR A 100 1.41 -6.95 2.48
N ARG A 101 1.34 -8.23 2.13
CA ARG A 101 1.56 -9.36 3.03
C ARG A 101 2.47 -10.37 2.36
N PRO A 102 3.73 -10.52 2.77
CA PRO A 102 4.71 -11.34 2.05
C PRO A 102 4.31 -12.82 1.89
N TYR A 103 3.41 -13.32 2.72
CA TYR A 103 2.92 -14.70 2.67
C TYR A 103 1.70 -14.91 1.73
N GLU A 104 1.17 -13.85 1.11
CA GLU A 104 0.11 -13.94 0.10
C GLU A 104 0.71 -13.98 -1.31
N LEU A 105 0.05 -14.70 -2.23
CA LEU A 105 0.53 -14.82 -3.61
C LEU A 105 0.03 -13.71 -4.52
N HIS A 106 -1.13 -13.13 -4.21
CA HIS A 106 -1.79 -12.13 -5.03
C HIS A 106 -1.92 -10.82 -4.29
N HIS A 107 -1.40 -9.76 -4.91
CA HIS A 107 -1.41 -8.42 -4.36
C HIS A 107 -2.05 -7.44 -5.32
N HIS A 108 -2.50 -6.29 -4.77
CA HIS A 108 -3.14 -5.24 -5.55
C HIS A 108 -2.50 -3.88 -5.25
N LEU A 109 -2.14 -3.16 -6.30
CA LEU A 109 -1.89 -1.73 -6.24
C LEU A 109 -3.16 -0.99 -6.62
N PHE A 110 -3.82 -0.41 -5.62
CA PHE A 110 -4.95 0.47 -5.84
C PHE A 110 -4.45 1.86 -6.17
N VAL A 111 -4.73 2.36 -7.41
CA VAL A 111 -4.03 3.53 -7.93
C VAL A 111 -4.88 4.80 -8.00
N THR A 112 -6.21 4.70 -8.06
CA THR A 112 -7.12 5.84 -8.02
C THR A 112 -8.58 5.40 -7.78
N GLU A 113 -9.39 6.25 -7.16
CA GLU A 113 -10.85 6.08 -7.11
C GLU A 113 -11.56 6.68 -8.33
N ARG A 114 -10.86 7.42 -9.20
CA ARG A 114 -11.41 8.08 -10.38
C ARG A 114 -11.56 7.09 -11.53
N CYS A 115 -12.65 7.23 -12.28
CA CYS A 115 -12.88 6.46 -13.51
C CYS A 115 -13.64 7.32 -14.52
N ASN A 116 -13.35 7.12 -15.81
CA ASN A 116 -14.06 7.76 -16.93
C ASN A 116 -15.19 6.90 -17.49
N SER A 117 -15.58 5.84 -16.75
CA SER A 117 -16.71 4.97 -17.05
C SER A 117 -17.56 4.76 -15.81
N ASN A 118 -18.87 4.61 -16.00
CA ASN A 118 -19.82 4.34 -14.92
C ASN A 118 -20.53 3.00 -15.19
N CYS A 119 -19.75 1.91 -15.11
CA CYS A 119 -20.24 0.56 -15.40
C CYS A 119 -21.24 0.10 -14.33
N LEU A 120 -22.39 -0.41 -14.78
CA LEU A 120 -23.49 -0.82 -13.90
C LEU A 120 -23.09 -1.94 -12.93
N MET A 121 -22.16 -2.84 -13.34
CA MET A 121 -21.66 -3.96 -12.53
C MET A 121 -20.41 -3.61 -11.73
N CYS A 122 -19.99 -2.34 -11.67
CA CYS A 122 -18.79 -1.95 -10.96
C CYS A 122 -18.97 -2.16 -9.45
N SER A 123 -18.14 -3.02 -8.86
CA SER A 123 -18.13 -3.24 -7.40
C SER A 123 -17.57 -2.02 -6.62
N GLN A 124 -16.95 -1.10 -7.34
CA GLN A 124 -16.26 0.08 -6.81
C GLN A 124 -16.64 1.31 -7.64
N PRO A 125 -17.85 1.88 -7.43
CA PRO A 125 -18.30 3.04 -8.19
C PRO A 125 -17.27 4.18 -8.16
N PRO A 126 -17.05 4.87 -9.28
CA PRO A 126 -16.06 5.93 -9.36
C PRO A 126 -16.40 7.07 -8.40
N LYS A 127 -15.36 7.67 -7.82
CA LYS A 127 -15.47 8.87 -7.00
C LYS A 127 -14.65 9.98 -7.64
N ASP A 128 -15.19 11.19 -7.66
CA ASP A 128 -14.45 12.36 -8.11
C ASP A 128 -13.58 12.87 -6.95
N LYS A 129 -12.41 12.26 -6.83
CA LYS A 129 -11.39 12.62 -5.83
C LYS A 129 -10.10 12.99 -6.53
N ASP A 130 -9.42 13.99 -6.00
CA ASP A 130 -8.05 14.31 -6.39
C ASP A 130 -7.08 13.46 -5.55
N ASP A 131 -6.97 12.18 -5.91
CA ASP A 131 -6.19 11.17 -5.17
C ASP A 131 -4.94 10.67 -5.90
N VAL A 132 -4.74 11.09 -7.15
CA VAL A 132 -3.70 10.56 -8.04
C VAL A 132 -2.31 10.74 -7.45
N GLU A 133 -1.94 11.95 -7.03
CA GLU A 133 -0.61 12.24 -6.48
C GLU A 133 -0.37 11.48 -5.16
N ALA A 134 -1.33 11.51 -4.25
CA ALA A 134 -1.22 10.86 -2.95
C ALA A 134 -1.08 9.34 -3.08
N LEU A 135 -1.92 8.71 -3.94
CA LEU A 135 -1.88 7.28 -4.16
C LEU A 135 -0.63 6.86 -4.96
N THR A 136 -0.18 7.68 -5.92
CA THR A 136 1.08 7.42 -6.64
C THR A 136 2.26 7.42 -5.68
N LYS A 137 2.39 8.44 -4.84
CA LYS A 137 3.46 8.53 -3.83
C LYS A 137 3.43 7.32 -2.89
N ARG A 138 2.25 6.98 -2.36
CA ARG A 138 2.07 5.81 -1.49
C ARG A 138 2.49 4.51 -2.17
N ASN A 139 2.08 4.30 -3.42
CA ASN A 139 2.38 3.07 -4.15
C ASN A 139 3.87 2.97 -4.52
N LEU A 140 4.53 4.08 -4.89
CA LEU A 140 5.97 4.10 -5.12
C LEU A 140 6.74 3.76 -3.82
N GLU A 141 6.31 4.30 -2.69
CA GLU A 141 6.90 3.97 -1.39
C GLU A 141 6.65 2.51 -1.02
N LEU A 142 5.45 1.99 -1.24
CA LEU A 142 5.12 0.57 -1.04
C LEU A 142 6.05 -0.34 -1.86
N ILE A 143 6.22 -0.06 -3.17
CA ILE A 143 7.09 -0.83 -4.07
C ILE A 143 8.54 -0.87 -3.53
N ASN A 144 9.03 0.24 -3.00
CA ASN A 144 10.39 0.34 -2.44
C ASN A 144 10.57 -0.42 -1.11
N LEU A 145 9.48 -0.71 -0.39
CA LEU A 145 9.51 -1.46 0.86
C LEU A 145 9.39 -2.97 0.65
N ILE A 146 8.94 -3.43 -0.52
CA ILE A 146 8.83 -4.86 -0.84
C ILE A 146 10.24 -5.41 -1.07
N GLU A 147 10.69 -6.27 -0.16
CA GLU A 147 12.01 -6.89 -0.22
C GLU A 147 12.01 -8.14 -1.11
N GLU A 148 10.92 -8.91 -1.06
CA GLU A 148 10.73 -10.11 -1.89
C GLU A 148 9.57 -9.87 -2.87
N PRO A 149 9.88 -9.75 -4.19
CA PRO A 149 8.84 -9.53 -5.19
C PRO A 149 7.81 -10.66 -5.21
N PRO A 150 6.50 -10.34 -5.20
CA PRO A 150 5.46 -11.35 -5.28
C PRO A 150 5.39 -11.96 -6.70
N PRO A 151 4.89 -13.19 -6.86
CA PRO A 151 4.72 -13.77 -8.20
C PRO A 151 3.68 -13.01 -9.03
N TYR A 152 2.62 -12.48 -8.39
CA TYR A 152 1.51 -11.80 -9.07
C TYR A 152 1.18 -10.46 -8.42
N LEU A 153 1.01 -9.42 -9.25
CA LEU A 153 0.62 -8.10 -8.80
C LEU A 153 -0.41 -7.48 -9.76
N THR A 154 -1.58 -7.13 -9.23
CA THR A 154 -2.64 -6.49 -10.00
C THR A 154 -2.62 -4.97 -9.81
N ILE A 155 -2.59 -4.22 -10.90
CA ILE A 155 -2.82 -2.78 -10.89
C ILE A 155 -4.32 -2.54 -11.12
N THR A 156 -4.99 -1.93 -10.15
CA THR A 156 -6.44 -1.76 -10.14
C THR A 156 -6.84 -0.42 -9.51
N GLY A 157 -8.12 -0.12 -9.57
CA GLY A 157 -8.70 1.10 -9.00
C GLY A 157 -9.97 1.44 -9.76
N GLY A 158 -10.22 2.73 -9.97
CA GLY A 158 -11.17 3.18 -10.98
C GLY A 158 -10.64 2.87 -12.38
N GLU A 159 -9.99 3.83 -13.02
CA GLU A 159 -9.32 3.62 -14.31
C GLU A 159 -7.83 4.01 -14.20
N PRO A 160 -6.92 3.02 -14.21
CA PRO A 160 -5.48 3.30 -14.04
C PRO A 160 -4.88 4.26 -15.08
N THR A 161 -5.39 4.25 -16.32
CA THR A 161 -4.86 5.13 -17.37
C THR A 161 -5.10 6.62 -17.12
N LEU A 162 -6.01 6.97 -16.19
CA LEU A 162 -6.22 8.37 -15.78
C LEU A 162 -5.06 8.95 -14.96
N LEU A 163 -4.13 8.11 -14.48
CA LEU A 163 -2.91 8.58 -13.83
C LEU A 163 -1.95 9.28 -14.80
N GLY A 164 -2.08 9.07 -16.11
CA GLY A 164 -1.16 9.61 -17.11
C GLY A 164 0.30 9.20 -16.85
N GLU A 165 1.19 10.17 -16.78
CA GLU A 165 2.63 9.98 -16.53
C GLU A 165 2.93 9.26 -15.19
N ASN A 166 2.05 9.40 -14.20
CA ASN A 166 2.23 8.72 -12.92
C ASN A 166 2.06 7.20 -13.04
N LEU A 167 1.21 6.72 -13.96
CA LEU A 167 1.15 5.29 -14.27
C LEU A 167 2.47 4.79 -14.87
N PHE A 168 3.06 5.57 -15.78
CA PHE A 168 4.34 5.21 -16.41
C PHE A 168 5.48 5.16 -15.39
N LYS A 169 5.50 6.09 -14.42
CA LYS A 169 6.45 6.05 -13.29
C LYS A 169 6.30 4.78 -12.45
N LEU A 170 5.05 4.42 -12.10
CA LEU A 170 4.77 3.20 -11.32
C LEU A 170 5.23 1.93 -12.05
N ILE A 171 4.88 1.78 -13.34
CA ILE A 171 5.26 0.60 -14.13
C ILE A 171 6.78 0.56 -14.36
N SER A 172 7.43 1.70 -14.55
CA SER A 172 8.89 1.78 -14.68
C SER A 172 9.59 1.37 -13.39
N GLN A 173 9.07 1.77 -12.24
CA GLN A 173 9.58 1.34 -10.93
C GLN A 173 9.39 -0.17 -10.75
N LEU A 174 8.21 -0.71 -11.09
CA LEU A 174 7.94 -2.15 -11.04
C LEU A 174 8.86 -2.94 -11.96
N LYS A 175 9.12 -2.46 -13.18
CA LYS A 175 10.08 -3.07 -14.11
C LYS A 175 11.48 -3.18 -13.50
N THR A 176 11.91 -2.16 -12.76
CA THR A 176 13.24 -2.13 -12.14
C THR A 176 13.31 -2.99 -10.89
N SER A 177 12.31 -2.91 -10.02
CA SER A 177 12.31 -3.58 -8.70
C SER A 177 11.81 -5.03 -8.77
N MET A 178 10.89 -5.34 -9.70
CA MET A 178 10.17 -6.61 -9.76
C MET A 178 10.03 -7.15 -11.20
N PRO A 179 11.12 -7.31 -11.95
CA PRO A 179 11.06 -7.67 -13.37
C PRO A 179 10.45 -9.06 -13.63
N THR A 180 10.47 -9.95 -12.64
CA THR A 180 9.93 -11.31 -12.74
C THR A 180 8.46 -11.42 -12.31
N THR A 181 7.91 -10.41 -11.64
CA THR A 181 6.50 -10.39 -11.22
C THR A 181 5.58 -10.30 -12.43
N GLU A 182 4.56 -11.13 -12.47
CA GLU A 182 3.48 -11.03 -13.44
C GLU A 182 2.55 -9.88 -13.07
N LEU A 183 2.59 -8.81 -13.86
CA LEU A 183 1.69 -7.66 -13.69
C LEU A 183 0.41 -7.88 -14.49
N HIS A 184 -0.73 -7.68 -13.83
CA HIS A 184 -2.03 -7.67 -14.47
C HIS A 184 -2.73 -6.34 -14.25
N MET A 185 -2.87 -5.51 -15.29
CA MET A 185 -3.56 -4.23 -15.17
C MET A 185 -4.99 -4.33 -15.65
N LEU A 186 -5.93 -4.02 -14.74
CA LEU A 186 -7.36 -3.95 -15.06
C LEU A 186 -7.69 -2.54 -15.55
N THR A 187 -8.18 -2.44 -16.79
CA THR A 187 -8.49 -1.15 -17.45
C THR A 187 -9.70 -1.28 -18.34
N ASN A 188 -10.47 -0.21 -18.52
CA ASN A 188 -11.53 -0.17 -19.52
C ASN A 188 -11.02 -0.03 -20.96
N GLY A 189 -9.72 0.16 -21.14
CA GLY A 189 -9.04 0.19 -22.43
C GLY A 189 -9.22 1.46 -23.26
N ARG A 190 -10.08 2.39 -22.86
CA ARG A 190 -10.45 3.56 -23.70
C ARG A 190 -9.27 4.45 -24.07
N THR A 191 -8.33 4.66 -23.16
CA THR A 191 -7.14 5.49 -23.39
C THR A 191 -6.19 4.87 -24.42
N PHE A 192 -6.19 3.54 -24.53
CA PHE A 192 -5.38 2.84 -25.56
C PHE A 192 -5.88 3.02 -26.99
N ALA A 193 -7.09 3.59 -27.19
CA ALA A 193 -7.53 4.02 -28.50
C ALA A 193 -6.68 5.18 -29.08
N PHE A 194 -5.92 5.87 -28.24
CA PHE A 194 -4.95 6.89 -28.66
C PHE A 194 -3.60 6.24 -28.96
N PRO A 195 -3.14 6.21 -30.23
CA PRO A 195 -1.92 5.49 -30.61
C PRO A 195 -0.64 6.00 -29.93
N GLU A 196 -0.58 7.29 -29.59
CA GLU A 196 0.55 7.88 -28.87
C GLU A 196 0.66 7.34 -27.45
N TYR A 197 -0.46 7.26 -26.74
CA TYR A 197 -0.52 6.67 -25.39
C TYR A 197 -0.11 5.20 -25.44
N ALA A 198 -0.66 4.42 -26.37
CA ALA A 198 -0.34 3.01 -26.52
C ALA A 198 1.16 2.79 -26.80
N ARG A 199 1.77 3.61 -27.68
CA ARG A 199 3.21 3.54 -27.95
C ARG A 199 4.06 3.91 -26.73
N SER A 200 3.70 4.96 -26.00
CA SER A 200 4.40 5.38 -24.77
C SER A 200 4.32 4.30 -23.70
N PHE A 201 3.14 3.71 -23.50
CA PHE A 201 2.94 2.59 -22.58
C PHE A 201 3.83 1.38 -22.97
N ALA A 202 3.78 0.96 -24.24
CA ALA A 202 4.57 -0.15 -24.75
C ALA A 202 6.09 0.13 -24.62
N GLY A 203 6.50 1.38 -24.79
CA GLY A 203 7.90 1.83 -24.66
C GLY A 203 8.49 1.64 -23.27
N ILE A 204 7.66 1.53 -22.20
CA ILE A 204 8.14 1.19 -20.85
C ILE A 204 8.78 -0.20 -20.86
N GLY A 205 8.17 -1.15 -21.59
CA GLY A 205 8.74 -2.47 -21.85
C GLY A 205 8.90 -3.32 -20.58
N HIS A 206 7.90 -3.34 -19.69
CA HIS A 206 7.88 -4.33 -18.61
C HIS A 206 7.73 -5.74 -19.23
N PRO A 207 8.60 -6.71 -18.90
CA PRO A 207 8.64 -8.01 -19.61
C PRO A 207 7.38 -8.85 -19.39
N ASN A 208 6.73 -8.72 -18.24
CA ASN A 208 5.63 -9.57 -17.81
C ASN A 208 4.38 -8.74 -17.45
N ILE A 209 3.90 -7.87 -18.35
CA ILE A 209 2.66 -7.11 -18.13
C ILE A 209 1.55 -7.55 -19.08
N SER A 210 0.36 -7.75 -18.55
CA SER A 210 -0.87 -8.06 -19.27
C SER A 210 -1.97 -7.07 -18.96
N LEU A 211 -2.87 -6.82 -19.93
CA LEU A 211 -4.03 -5.92 -19.78
C LEU A 211 -5.32 -6.73 -19.76
N GLY A 212 -6.10 -6.58 -18.70
CA GLY A 212 -7.46 -7.10 -18.58
C GLY A 212 -8.46 -6.03 -19.05
N ILE A 213 -8.96 -6.16 -20.30
CA ILE A 213 -9.95 -5.26 -20.87
C ILE A 213 -11.28 -6.01 -20.99
N PRO A 214 -12.34 -5.60 -20.24
CA PRO A 214 -13.62 -6.27 -20.30
C PRO A 214 -14.37 -5.92 -21.60
N LEU A 215 -14.95 -6.92 -22.24
CA LEU A 215 -15.89 -6.78 -23.33
C LEU A 215 -17.29 -7.17 -22.83
N TYR A 216 -18.24 -6.25 -22.93
CA TYR A 216 -19.59 -6.44 -22.42
C TYR A 216 -20.62 -6.71 -23.53
N SER A 217 -20.26 -6.50 -24.79
CA SER A 217 -21.11 -6.74 -25.96
C SER A 217 -20.23 -7.04 -27.17
N ASP A 218 -20.75 -7.84 -28.07
CA ASP A 218 -20.20 -8.17 -29.40
C ASP A 218 -20.91 -7.46 -30.54
N THR A 219 -21.86 -6.55 -30.21
CA THR A 219 -22.66 -5.75 -31.12
C THR A 219 -22.41 -4.26 -30.98
#